data_e916721f9d24ba46b37eea7d27b974fd
#
_entry.id   e916721f9d24ba46b37eea7d27b974fd
#
_cell.length_a   1.000
_cell.length_b   1.000
_cell.length_c   1.000
_cell.angle_alpha   90.00
_cell.angle_beta   90.00
_cell.angle_gamma   90.00
#
_symmetry.space_group_name_H-M   'P 1'
#
loop_
_entity.id
_entity.type
_entity.pdbx_description
1 polymer ?
#
loop_
_entity_poly.entity_id
_entity_poly.type
_entity_poly.pdbx_seq_one_letter_code
_entity_poly.pdbx_strand_id
1 'polypeptide(L)'
;MAKTSKTILLVANGDLRNSANKVCWPAQKTMEQTLSAAVATLGYKLVRTHAYKPAVKHGFISSQKEGMEVFSKIDPKTPIIVAEAVWQYSHHLLPGLISHQAPILTVANWSGTWPGLVGMLNLNGSLTKAGVSYSTLWSDDFTDAYFLTGLANWLKTGVAKHKTAHIKPLAKAAVPSKARAIAKKIAADLRTKKSIMGIFDEGCMGMYNAIIPDELLFQTGV
;
A
#
# COMPACT_ATOMS: atom_id res chain seq x y z
N MET A 1 -12.78 -23.80 21.56
CA MET A 1 -11.84 -22.98 20.75
C MET A 1 -12.46 -22.82 19.37
N ALA A 2 -12.80 -21.60 18.96
CA ALA A 2 -13.30 -21.33 17.61
C ALA A 2 -12.21 -21.71 16.62
N LYS A 3 -12.52 -22.53 15.61
CA LYS A 3 -11.62 -22.84 14.49
C LYS A 3 -11.31 -21.52 13.79
N THR A 4 -10.12 -20.99 13.97
CA THR A 4 -9.65 -19.81 13.23
C THR A 4 -9.79 -20.12 11.74
N SER A 5 -10.59 -19.34 11.03
CA SER A 5 -10.76 -19.49 9.59
C SER A 5 -9.38 -19.44 8.94
N LYS A 6 -8.99 -20.47 8.20
CA LYS A 6 -7.75 -20.49 7.42
C LYS A 6 -7.90 -19.76 6.09
N THR A 7 -8.93 -18.94 5.97
CA THR A 7 -9.22 -18.14 4.77
C THR A 7 -8.66 -16.74 4.93
N ILE A 8 -7.97 -16.28 3.92
CA ILE A 8 -7.46 -14.92 3.77
C ILE A 8 -8.12 -14.32 2.53
N LEU A 9 -8.67 -13.13 2.65
CA LEU A 9 -9.24 -12.42 1.51
C LEU A 9 -8.14 -11.77 0.67
N LEU A 10 -8.35 -11.71 -0.64
CA LEU A 10 -7.49 -10.97 -1.57
C LEU A 10 -8.30 -9.88 -2.27
N VAL A 11 -7.77 -8.68 -2.28
CA VAL A 11 -8.20 -7.59 -3.16
C VAL A 11 -7.05 -7.14 -4.06
N ALA A 12 -7.39 -6.75 -5.28
CA ALA A 12 -6.45 -6.22 -6.25
C ALA A 12 -6.99 -4.91 -6.82
N ASN A 13 -6.28 -3.84 -6.57
CA ASN A 13 -6.63 -2.51 -7.02
C ASN A 13 -5.95 -2.18 -8.35
N GLY A 14 -6.55 -1.30 -9.13
CA GLY A 14 -6.04 -0.89 -10.43
C GLY A 14 -6.11 0.60 -10.67
N ASP A 15 -5.78 0.95 -11.91
CA ASP A 15 -5.87 2.32 -12.44
C ASP A 15 -7.33 2.66 -12.82
N LEU A 16 -7.65 3.93 -12.93
CA LEU A 16 -8.91 4.42 -13.54
C LEU A 16 -8.98 4.10 -15.03
N ARG A 17 -7.83 4.05 -15.69
CA ARG A 17 -7.74 3.81 -17.13
C ARG A 17 -7.82 2.32 -17.44
N ASN A 18 -8.88 1.92 -18.12
CA ASN A 18 -9.07 0.53 -18.54
C ASN A 18 -7.90 0.00 -19.41
N SER A 19 -7.29 0.86 -20.24
CA SER A 19 -6.12 0.49 -21.05
C SER A 19 -4.94 0.04 -20.20
N ALA A 20 -4.63 0.76 -19.13
CA ALA A 20 -3.57 0.41 -18.19
C ALA A 20 -3.86 -0.92 -17.48
N ASN A 21 -5.07 -1.07 -16.93
CA ASN A 21 -5.50 -2.30 -16.27
C ASN A 21 -5.40 -3.53 -17.18
N LYS A 22 -5.81 -3.38 -18.41
CA LYS A 22 -5.78 -4.46 -19.42
C LYS A 22 -4.34 -4.92 -19.73
N VAL A 23 -3.42 -3.98 -19.88
CA VAL A 23 -2.01 -4.28 -20.15
C VAL A 23 -1.32 -4.92 -18.93
N CYS A 24 -1.64 -4.45 -17.72
CA CYS A 24 -1.02 -4.94 -16.48
C CYS A 24 -1.63 -6.25 -15.94
N TRP A 25 -2.81 -6.63 -16.41
CA TRP A 25 -3.53 -7.78 -15.87
C TRP A 25 -2.77 -9.11 -15.90
N PRO A 26 -2.04 -9.47 -16.97
CA PRO A 26 -1.25 -10.70 -16.97
C PRO A 26 -0.24 -10.75 -15.82
N ALA A 27 0.47 -9.66 -15.54
CA ALA A 27 1.43 -9.56 -14.44
C ALA A 27 0.73 -9.72 -13.07
N GLN A 28 -0.39 -9.04 -12.87
CA GLN A 28 -1.20 -9.17 -11.65
C GLN A 28 -1.67 -10.62 -11.45
N LYS A 29 -2.18 -11.26 -12.48
CA LYS A 29 -2.64 -12.65 -12.42
C LYS A 29 -1.51 -13.60 -12.01
N THR A 30 -0.34 -13.46 -12.61
CA THR A 30 0.83 -14.26 -12.25
C THR A 30 1.25 -14.02 -10.80
N MET A 31 1.32 -12.78 -10.37
CA MET A 31 1.64 -12.42 -9.01
C MET A 31 0.65 -13.02 -8.00
N GLU A 32 -0.66 -12.92 -8.26
CA GLU A 32 -1.69 -13.52 -7.40
C GLU A 32 -1.56 -15.05 -7.31
N GLN A 33 -1.20 -15.72 -8.40
CA GLN A 33 -0.97 -17.17 -8.41
C GLN A 33 0.22 -17.54 -7.54
N THR A 34 1.34 -16.83 -7.67
CA THR A 34 2.54 -17.06 -6.86
C THR A 34 2.29 -16.78 -5.38
N LEU A 35 1.60 -15.68 -5.07
CA LEU A 35 1.20 -15.35 -3.70
C LEU A 35 0.25 -16.42 -3.11
N SER A 36 -0.70 -16.90 -3.90
CA SER A 36 -1.61 -17.98 -3.48
C SER A 36 -0.87 -19.26 -3.17
N ALA A 37 0.14 -19.62 -3.96
CA ALA A 37 1.00 -20.76 -3.69
C ALA A 37 1.78 -20.57 -2.37
N ALA A 38 2.39 -19.39 -2.14
CA ALA A 38 3.09 -19.08 -0.89
C ALA A 38 2.17 -19.17 0.34
N VAL A 39 0.95 -18.63 0.26
CA VAL A 39 -0.05 -18.73 1.33
C VAL A 39 -0.46 -20.21 1.59
N ALA A 40 -0.60 -21.00 0.52
CA ALA A 40 -0.99 -22.40 0.62
C ALA A 40 0.08 -23.26 1.31
N THR A 41 1.39 -23.01 1.10
CA THR A 41 2.48 -23.72 1.79
C THR A 41 2.43 -23.55 3.31
N LEU A 42 1.81 -22.45 3.78
CA LEU A 42 1.61 -22.16 5.21
C LEU A 42 0.27 -22.68 5.75
N GLY A 43 -0.49 -23.42 4.94
CA GLY A 43 -1.74 -24.07 5.33
C GLY A 43 -2.96 -23.14 5.34
N TYR A 44 -2.91 -22.01 4.66
CA TYR A 44 -4.01 -21.06 4.48
C TYR A 44 -4.54 -21.06 3.05
N LYS A 45 -5.73 -20.52 2.84
CA LYS A 45 -6.36 -20.36 1.52
C LYS A 45 -6.54 -18.89 1.23
N LEU A 46 -5.95 -18.42 0.13
CA LEU A 46 -6.17 -17.08 -0.39
C LEU A 46 -7.42 -17.09 -1.30
N VAL A 47 -8.39 -16.23 -1.02
CA VAL A 47 -9.67 -16.16 -1.74
C VAL A 47 -9.86 -14.76 -2.29
N ARG A 48 -9.93 -14.66 -3.60
CA ARG A 48 -10.19 -13.40 -4.30
C ARG A 48 -11.62 -12.92 -4.04
N THR A 49 -11.79 -11.67 -3.65
CA THR A 49 -13.08 -11.07 -3.26
C THR A 49 -13.92 -10.60 -4.44
N HIS A 50 -13.33 -10.42 -5.61
CA HIS A 50 -13.96 -9.89 -6.82
C HIS A 50 -13.51 -10.65 -8.06
N ALA A 51 -14.41 -10.79 -9.03
CA ALA A 51 -14.19 -11.61 -10.21
C ALA A 51 -13.35 -10.91 -11.28
N TYR A 52 -12.77 -11.72 -12.18
CA TYR A 52 -12.32 -11.23 -13.47
C TYR A 52 -13.50 -10.69 -14.27
N LYS A 53 -13.30 -9.60 -15.00
CA LYS A 53 -14.32 -8.91 -15.81
C LYS A 53 -14.03 -9.11 -17.31
N PRO A 54 -14.70 -10.09 -17.99
CA PRO A 54 -14.39 -10.43 -19.39
C PRO A 54 -14.57 -9.25 -20.35
N ALA A 55 -15.59 -8.42 -20.12
CA ALA A 55 -15.90 -7.28 -20.98
C ALA A 55 -14.76 -6.24 -21.04
N VAL A 56 -14.03 -6.05 -19.93
CA VAL A 56 -12.92 -5.10 -19.83
C VAL A 56 -11.55 -5.78 -19.76
N LYS A 57 -11.50 -7.11 -19.79
CA LYS A 57 -10.31 -7.96 -19.85
C LYS A 57 -9.31 -7.78 -18.69
N HIS A 58 -9.79 -7.51 -17.49
CA HIS A 58 -9.02 -7.47 -16.26
C HIS A 58 -9.86 -7.79 -15.02
N GLY A 59 -9.22 -8.08 -13.89
CA GLY A 59 -9.90 -8.36 -12.64
C GLY A 59 -9.62 -7.32 -11.54
N PHE A 60 -9.10 -6.14 -11.85
CA PHE A 60 -8.86 -5.10 -10.86
C PHE A 60 -10.15 -4.42 -10.41
N ILE A 61 -10.20 -3.98 -9.15
CA ILE A 61 -11.13 -2.93 -8.72
C ILE A 61 -10.66 -1.64 -9.38
N SER A 62 -11.53 -0.98 -10.15
CA SER A 62 -11.16 0.15 -11.01
C SER A 62 -11.96 1.43 -10.75
N SER A 63 -12.73 1.47 -9.66
CA SER A 63 -13.44 2.66 -9.20
C SER A 63 -13.76 2.58 -7.72
N GLN A 64 -14.00 3.73 -7.08
CA GLN A 64 -14.46 3.80 -5.69
C GLN A 64 -15.78 3.03 -5.49
N LYS A 65 -16.73 3.18 -6.41
CA LYS A 65 -18.02 2.48 -6.36
C LYS A 65 -17.82 0.96 -6.32
N GLU A 66 -16.99 0.42 -7.22
CA GLU A 66 -16.67 -1.01 -7.24
C GLU A 66 -15.99 -1.46 -5.94
N GLY A 67 -15.06 -0.66 -5.41
CA GLY A 67 -14.43 -0.93 -4.12
C GLY A 67 -15.45 -1.02 -3.00
N MET A 68 -16.35 -0.06 -2.89
CA MET A 68 -17.41 -0.07 -1.88
C MET A 68 -18.34 -1.29 -2.04
N GLU A 69 -18.70 -1.66 -3.26
CA GLU A 69 -19.52 -2.85 -3.54
C GLU A 69 -18.82 -4.15 -3.13
N VAL A 70 -17.50 -4.25 -3.32
CA VAL A 70 -16.71 -5.41 -2.87
C VAL A 70 -16.68 -5.46 -1.34
N PHE A 71 -16.32 -4.36 -0.68
CA PHE A 71 -16.22 -4.33 0.78
C PHE A 71 -17.55 -4.51 1.50
N SER A 72 -18.68 -4.15 0.89
CA SER A 72 -20.00 -4.40 1.46
C SER A 72 -20.40 -5.89 1.48
N LYS A 73 -19.72 -6.74 0.71
CA LYS A 73 -20.04 -8.17 0.57
C LYS A 73 -19.09 -9.10 1.29
N ILE A 74 -17.97 -8.60 1.82
CA ILE A 74 -17.00 -9.39 2.54
C ILE A 74 -17.19 -9.27 4.05
N ASP A 75 -16.79 -10.30 4.79
CA ASP A 75 -16.75 -10.23 6.25
C ASP A 75 -15.58 -9.33 6.69
N PRO A 76 -15.84 -8.19 7.37
CA PRO A 76 -14.80 -7.27 7.80
C PRO A 76 -13.88 -7.87 8.88
N LYS A 77 -14.21 -9.02 9.46
CA LYS A 77 -13.41 -9.73 10.46
C LYS A 77 -12.50 -10.79 9.87
N THR A 78 -12.51 -11.00 8.57
CA THR A 78 -11.60 -11.94 7.90
C THR A 78 -10.33 -11.20 7.45
N PRO A 79 -9.12 -11.68 7.79
CA PRO A 79 -7.87 -11.04 7.37
C PRO A 79 -7.78 -10.84 5.85
N ILE A 80 -7.22 -9.70 5.43
CA ILE A 80 -7.20 -9.29 4.03
C ILE A 80 -5.78 -8.97 3.55
N ILE A 81 -5.44 -9.45 2.36
CA ILE A 81 -4.22 -9.06 1.61
C ILE A 81 -4.62 -8.17 0.45
N VAL A 82 -4.01 -7.00 0.36
CA VAL A 82 -4.05 -6.15 -0.81
C VAL A 82 -2.80 -6.42 -1.63
N ALA A 83 -2.96 -7.01 -2.81
CA ALA A 83 -1.86 -7.47 -3.66
C ALA A 83 -1.69 -6.55 -4.88
N GLU A 84 -0.48 -5.99 -5.03
CA GLU A 84 -0.18 -4.95 -6.00
C GLU A 84 0.93 -5.38 -6.96
N ALA A 85 0.61 -5.49 -8.24
CA ALA A 85 1.57 -5.67 -9.33
C ALA A 85 1.54 -4.51 -10.33
N VAL A 86 0.94 -3.38 -9.95
CA VAL A 86 0.79 -2.20 -10.82
C VAL A 86 0.55 -0.95 -10.00
N TRP A 87 0.66 0.22 -10.60
CA TRP A 87 0.17 1.48 -10.04
C TRP A 87 -1.34 1.40 -9.77
N GLN A 88 -1.78 1.95 -8.67
CA GLN A 88 -3.17 1.91 -8.24
C GLN A 88 -3.64 3.25 -7.66
N TYR A 89 -4.94 3.44 -7.66
CA TYR A 89 -5.61 4.57 -7.04
C TYR A 89 -6.08 4.18 -5.63
N SER A 90 -5.44 4.71 -4.58
CA SER A 90 -5.78 4.37 -3.19
C SER A 90 -7.25 4.63 -2.85
N HIS A 91 -7.88 5.63 -3.48
CA HIS A 91 -9.28 5.97 -3.29
C HIS A 91 -10.26 4.83 -3.64
N HIS A 92 -9.86 3.86 -4.47
CA HIS A 92 -10.71 2.72 -4.79
C HIS A 92 -10.95 1.80 -3.59
N LEU A 93 -9.95 1.64 -2.72
CA LEU A 93 -10.01 0.71 -1.59
C LEU A 93 -10.07 1.40 -0.23
N LEU A 94 -9.58 2.63 -0.12
CA LEU A 94 -9.39 3.30 1.16
C LEU A 94 -10.67 3.36 2.02
N PRO A 95 -11.86 3.69 1.51
CA PRO A 95 -13.08 3.71 2.31
C PRO A 95 -13.41 2.34 2.92
N GLY A 96 -13.20 1.25 2.18
CA GLY A 96 -13.41 -0.10 2.68
C GLY A 96 -12.37 -0.54 3.69
N LEU A 97 -11.10 -0.20 3.46
CA LEU A 97 -10.00 -0.55 4.37
C LEU A 97 -10.08 0.22 5.71
N ILE A 98 -10.57 1.47 5.71
CA ILE A 98 -10.80 2.25 6.94
C ILE A 98 -11.80 1.56 7.87
N SER A 99 -12.82 0.92 7.32
CA SER A 99 -13.85 0.21 8.10
C SER A 99 -13.54 -1.26 8.35
N HIS A 100 -12.45 -1.79 7.80
CA HIS A 100 -12.07 -3.20 7.98
C HIS A 100 -11.52 -3.45 9.39
N GLN A 101 -11.95 -4.54 10.02
CA GLN A 101 -11.69 -4.80 11.44
C GLN A 101 -10.60 -5.86 11.68
N ALA A 102 -10.28 -6.65 10.64
CA ALA A 102 -9.26 -7.69 10.72
C ALA A 102 -7.89 -7.18 10.24
N PRO A 103 -6.79 -7.92 10.48
CA PRO A 103 -5.47 -7.55 10.00
C PRO A 103 -5.41 -7.33 8.50
N ILE A 104 -4.77 -6.23 8.10
CA ILE A 104 -4.51 -5.84 6.71
C ILE A 104 -3.03 -6.07 6.41
N LEU A 105 -2.73 -6.74 5.29
CA LEU A 105 -1.39 -6.87 4.73
C LEU A 105 -1.36 -6.31 3.32
N THR A 106 -0.48 -5.36 3.07
CA THR A 106 -0.17 -4.91 1.70
C THR A 106 1.02 -5.69 1.16
N VAL A 107 0.90 -6.22 -0.05
CA VAL A 107 1.92 -7.06 -0.69
C VAL A 107 2.19 -6.56 -2.10
N ALA A 108 3.47 -6.49 -2.48
CA ALA A 108 3.87 -6.15 -3.84
C ALA A 108 5.10 -6.94 -4.29
N ASN A 109 5.20 -7.18 -5.60
CA ASN A 109 6.48 -7.47 -6.23
C ASN A 109 7.26 -6.17 -6.41
N TRP A 110 8.60 -6.22 -6.24
CA TRP A 110 9.45 -5.03 -6.36
C TRP A 110 10.21 -4.98 -7.69
N SER A 111 10.18 -6.04 -8.47
CA SER A 111 10.88 -6.16 -9.76
C SER A 111 9.93 -6.59 -10.88
N GLY A 112 10.48 -6.76 -12.07
CA GLY A 112 9.74 -7.15 -13.28
C GLY A 112 9.29 -5.95 -14.11
N THR A 113 8.56 -6.22 -15.17
CA THR A 113 8.06 -5.19 -16.10
C THR A 113 7.04 -4.26 -15.45
N TRP A 114 6.28 -4.78 -14.48
CA TRP A 114 5.24 -4.07 -13.76
C TRP A 114 5.44 -4.26 -12.25
N PRO A 115 6.42 -3.55 -11.63
CA PRO A 115 6.64 -3.66 -10.20
C PRO A 115 5.50 -2.96 -9.43
N GLY A 116 4.89 -3.68 -8.50
CA GLY A 116 3.79 -3.19 -7.69
C GLY A 116 4.21 -2.31 -6.51
N LEU A 117 5.52 -2.22 -6.22
CA LEU A 117 6.05 -1.53 -5.05
C LEU A 117 5.57 -0.07 -4.95
N VAL A 118 5.55 0.65 -6.07
CA VAL A 118 5.11 2.07 -6.09
C VAL A 118 3.63 2.19 -5.73
N GLY A 119 2.78 1.32 -6.29
CA GLY A 119 1.35 1.25 -5.94
C GLY A 119 1.12 0.92 -4.47
N MET A 120 1.84 -0.07 -3.95
CA MET A 120 1.78 -0.44 -2.55
C MET A 120 2.22 0.72 -1.63
N LEU A 121 3.30 1.42 -1.95
CA LEU A 121 3.77 2.57 -1.16
C LEU A 121 2.76 3.73 -1.17
N ASN A 122 2.09 3.96 -2.30
CA ASN A 122 0.98 4.91 -2.38
C ASN A 122 -0.17 4.51 -1.43
N LEU A 123 -0.60 3.25 -1.46
CA LEU A 123 -1.63 2.76 -0.56
C LEU A 123 -1.19 2.86 0.91
N ASN A 124 0.03 2.43 1.22
CA ASN A 124 0.61 2.49 2.57
C ASN A 124 0.62 3.92 3.12
N GLY A 125 1.04 4.89 2.31
CA GLY A 125 0.99 6.31 2.68
C GLY A 125 -0.44 6.79 2.96
N SER A 126 -1.39 6.36 2.13
CA SER A 126 -2.81 6.68 2.31
C SER A 126 -3.42 6.05 3.55
N LEU A 127 -3.10 4.78 3.86
CA LEU A 127 -3.52 4.09 5.08
C LEU A 127 -2.93 4.76 6.32
N THR A 128 -1.65 5.10 6.29
CA THR A 128 -0.97 5.82 7.39
C THR A 128 -1.64 7.17 7.65
N LYS A 129 -1.90 7.96 6.61
CA LYS A 129 -2.59 9.24 6.72
C LYS A 129 -4.02 9.11 7.27
N ALA A 130 -4.70 8.02 6.91
CA ALA A 130 -6.05 7.72 7.41
C ALA A 130 -6.07 7.10 8.82
N GLY A 131 -4.92 6.88 9.46
CA GLY A 131 -4.82 6.27 10.79
C GLY A 131 -5.15 4.77 10.82
N VAL A 132 -5.09 4.08 9.67
CA VAL A 132 -5.36 2.64 9.57
C VAL A 132 -4.11 1.84 9.89
N SER A 133 -4.23 0.85 10.78
CA SER A 133 -3.15 -0.08 11.08
C SER A 133 -3.04 -1.15 10.00
N TYR A 134 -1.84 -1.40 9.50
CA TYR A 134 -1.56 -2.42 8.49
C TYR A 134 -0.14 -2.98 8.66
N SER A 135 0.12 -4.10 8.00
CA SER A 135 1.46 -4.63 7.78
C SER A 135 1.79 -4.56 6.30
N THR A 136 3.08 -4.60 5.97
CA THR A 136 3.53 -4.59 4.57
C THR A 136 4.65 -5.59 4.34
N LEU A 137 4.62 -6.27 3.20
CA LEU A 137 5.68 -7.18 2.75
C LEU A 137 5.87 -7.01 1.25
N TRP A 138 7.11 -7.17 0.80
CA TRP A 138 7.43 -7.17 -0.62
C TRP A 138 8.48 -8.23 -0.92
N SER A 139 8.50 -8.70 -2.15
CA SER A 139 9.45 -9.70 -2.63
C SER A 139 9.60 -9.56 -4.14
N ASP A 140 10.53 -10.25 -4.71
CA ASP A 140 10.63 -10.40 -6.16
C ASP A 140 9.57 -11.38 -6.67
N ASP A 141 9.53 -12.57 -6.09
CA ASP A 141 8.70 -13.69 -6.51
C ASP A 141 7.98 -14.45 -5.37
N PHE A 142 8.03 -13.90 -4.15
CA PHE A 142 7.40 -14.44 -2.93
C PHE A 142 7.97 -15.79 -2.45
N THR A 143 9.15 -16.19 -2.94
CA THR A 143 9.81 -17.44 -2.55
C THR A 143 10.94 -17.26 -1.54
N ASP A 144 11.41 -16.03 -1.35
CA ASP A 144 12.52 -15.72 -0.45
C ASP A 144 12.16 -15.92 1.03
N ALA A 145 13.17 -16.26 1.83
CA ALA A 145 13.01 -16.53 3.25
C ALA A 145 12.52 -15.33 4.06
N TYR A 146 12.86 -14.10 3.65
CA TYR A 146 12.38 -12.88 4.31
C TYR A 146 10.88 -12.74 4.16
N PHE A 147 10.36 -12.88 2.93
CA PHE A 147 8.94 -12.80 2.65
C PHE A 147 8.16 -13.91 3.35
N LEU A 148 8.57 -15.17 3.19
CA LEU A 148 7.89 -16.32 3.77
C LEU A 148 7.86 -16.27 5.31
N THR A 149 8.95 -15.84 5.94
CA THR A 149 8.99 -15.64 7.40
C THR A 149 8.04 -14.53 7.84
N GLY A 150 8.04 -13.40 7.14
CA GLY A 150 7.14 -12.28 7.40
C GLY A 150 5.67 -12.66 7.23
N LEU A 151 5.35 -13.38 6.15
CA LEU A 151 4.00 -13.88 5.86
C LEU A 151 3.53 -14.87 6.93
N ALA A 152 4.37 -15.83 7.32
CA ALA A 152 4.06 -16.78 8.38
C ALA A 152 3.77 -16.08 9.72
N ASN A 153 4.56 -15.07 10.08
CA ASN A 153 4.34 -14.27 11.27
C ASN A 153 3.01 -13.50 11.19
N TRP A 154 2.74 -12.85 10.05
CA TRP A 154 1.48 -12.13 9.87
C TRP A 154 0.26 -13.05 9.94
N LEU A 155 0.30 -14.19 9.28
CA LEU A 155 -0.78 -15.20 9.33
C LEU A 155 -1.07 -15.71 10.74
N LYS A 156 -0.04 -15.78 11.59
CA LYS A 156 -0.15 -16.24 12.98
C LYS A 156 -0.58 -15.14 13.95
N THR A 157 -0.10 -13.91 13.76
CA THR A 157 -0.21 -12.84 14.77
C THR A 157 -0.99 -11.60 14.28
N GLY A 158 -1.30 -11.50 12.99
CA GLY A 158 -1.85 -10.30 12.36
C GLY A 158 -0.82 -9.20 12.09
N VAL A 159 0.47 -9.42 12.42
CA VAL A 159 1.51 -8.40 12.30
C VAL A 159 2.76 -8.96 11.63
N ALA A 160 3.25 -8.29 10.59
CA ALA A 160 4.59 -8.50 10.04
C ALA A 160 5.57 -7.49 10.64
N LYS A 161 6.64 -7.97 11.27
CA LYS A 161 7.66 -7.13 11.89
C LYS A 161 8.92 -7.09 11.03
N HIS A 162 9.43 -5.89 10.79
CA HIS A 162 10.68 -5.67 10.08
C HIS A 162 11.85 -5.49 11.04
N LYS A 163 13.04 -5.95 10.63
CA LYS A 163 14.27 -5.68 11.36
C LYS A 163 14.70 -4.23 11.11
N THR A 164 14.73 -3.41 12.16
CA THR A 164 15.05 -1.97 12.07
C THR A 164 16.37 -1.60 12.73
N ALA A 165 17.17 -2.59 13.16
CA ALA A 165 18.44 -2.35 13.88
C ALA A 165 19.48 -1.53 13.08
N HIS A 166 19.36 -1.52 11.73
CA HIS A 166 20.20 -0.71 10.84
C HIS A 166 19.76 0.75 10.72
N ILE A 167 18.57 1.10 11.21
CA ILE A 167 18.04 2.46 11.16
C ILE A 167 18.65 3.28 12.28
N LYS A 168 19.22 4.43 11.94
CA LYS A 168 19.80 5.37 12.91
C LYS A 168 18.86 6.55 13.11
N PRO A 169 18.64 7.02 14.37
CA PRO A 169 17.96 8.28 14.63
C PRO A 169 18.67 9.44 13.92
N LEU A 170 17.93 10.41 13.40
CA LEU A 170 18.49 11.57 12.70
C LEU A 170 19.55 12.31 13.53
N ALA A 171 19.35 12.41 14.84
CA ALA A 171 20.32 13.03 15.77
C ALA A 171 21.69 12.34 15.79
N LYS A 172 21.73 11.04 15.41
CA LYS A 172 22.96 10.24 15.33
C LYS A 172 23.49 10.11 13.90
N ALA A 173 22.83 10.72 12.92
CA ALA A 173 23.27 10.70 11.53
C ALA A 173 24.41 11.70 11.30
N ALA A 174 25.45 11.26 10.59
CA ALA A 174 26.52 12.15 10.15
C ALA A 174 25.98 13.00 8.97
N VAL A 175 25.64 14.25 9.25
CA VAL A 175 25.21 15.21 8.22
C VAL A 175 26.41 16.10 7.87
N PRO A 176 26.83 16.15 6.58
CA PRO A 176 27.92 17.03 6.16
C PRO A 176 27.65 18.50 6.56
N SER A 177 28.68 19.18 7.07
CA SER A 177 28.56 20.56 7.58
C SER A 177 27.97 21.53 6.54
N LYS A 178 28.40 21.43 5.29
CA LYS A 178 27.87 22.23 4.16
C LYS A 178 26.35 22.02 3.95
N ALA A 179 25.89 20.77 3.96
CA ALA A 179 24.46 20.45 3.82
C ALA A 179 23.66 21.00 5.00
N ARG A 180 24.17 20.88 6.21
CA ARG A 180 23.56 21.44 7.43
C ARG A 180 23.46 22.98 7.36
N ALA A 181 24.50 23.67 6.88
CA ALA A 181 24.49 25.12 6.73
C ALA A 181 23.44 25.56 5.70
N ILE A 182 23.36 24.88 4.56
CA ILE A 182 22.36 25.17 3.52
C ILE A 182 20.95 24.94 4.06
N ALA A 183 20.69 23.82 4.72
CA ALA A 183 19.37 23.53 5.29
C ALA A 183 18.94 24.57 6.33
N LYS A 184 19.86 25.00 7.22
CA LYS A 184 19.58 26.07 8.19
C LYS A 184 19.23 27.39 7.49
N LYS A 185 19.98 27.75 6.43
CA LYS A 185 19.71 28.98 5.64
C LYS A 185 18.33 28.92 5.00
N ILE A 186 17.99 27.82 4.33
CA ILE A 186 16.66 27.64 3.70
C ILE A 186 15.54 27.75 4.75
N ALA A 187 15.66 27.08 5.88
CA ALA A 187 14.67 27.13 6.95
C ALA A 187 14.51 28.55 7.52
N ALA A 188 15.60 29.32 7.65
CA ALA A 188 15.54 30.72 8.05
C ALA A 188 14.88 31.59 6.98
N ASP A 189 15.25 31.41 5.71
CA ASP A 189 14.69 32.18 4.59
C ASP A 189 13.16 31.98 4.47
N LEU A 190 12.67 30.73 4.59
CA LEU A 190 11.23 30.45 4.53
C LEU A 190 10.45 31.22 5.62
N ARG A 191 10.97 31.25 6.84
CA ARG A 191 10.32 31.93 7.97
C ARG A 191 10.38 33.44 7.88
N THR A 192 11.48 34.01 7.36
CA THR A 192 11.67 35.47 7.29
C THR A 192 11.06 36.09 6.07
N LYS A 193 11.10 35.40 4.92
CA LYS A 193 10.56 35.90 3.64
C LYS A 193 9.06 35.71 3.47
N LYS A 194 8.44 34.88 4.33
CA LYS A 194 7.00 34.55 4.27
C LYS A 194 6.58 34.10 2.88
N SER A 195 7.25 33.05 2.40
CA SER A 195 6.94 32.46 1.10
C SER A 195 5.50 31.94 1.04
N ILE A 196 4.85 32.16 -0.12
CA ILE A 196 3.49 31.67 -0.39
C ILE A 196 3.61 30.50 -1.36
N MET A 197 2.97 29.39 -1.03
CA MET A 197 2.84 28.23 -1.91
C MET A 197 1.45 28.23 -2.56
N GLY A 198 1.41 28.28 -3.88
CA GLY A 198 0.17 28.04 -4.63
C GLY A 198 0.00 26.55 -4.92
N ILE A 199 -1.16 25.99 -4.62
CA ILE A 199 -1.49 24.60 -4.92
C ILE A 199 -2.50 24.59 -6.07
N PHE A 200 -2.11 23.93 -7.17
CA PHE A 200 -2.97 23.69 -8.33
C PHE A 200 -3.19 22.19 -8.43
N ASP A 201 -4.41 21.71 -8.17
CA ASP A 201 -4.79 20.30 -8.16
C ASP A 201 -4.24 19.51 -6.96
N GLU A 202 -5.04 19.43 -5.92
CA GLU A 202 -4.86 18.49 -4.82
C GLU A 202 -5.45 17.12 -5.20
N GLY A 203 -4.78 16.04 -4.93
CA GLY A 203 -5.31 14.69 -5.13
C GLY A 203 -4.94 14.08 -6.47
N CYS A 204 -3.81 14.51 -7.01
CA CYS A 204 -3.20 13.92 -8.20
C CYS A 204 -3.31 12.38 -8.22
N MET A 205 -3.85 11.85 -9.30
CA MET A 205 -3.92 10.40 -9.60
C MET A 205 -4.48 9.51 -8.47
N GLY A 206 -5.44 10.01 -7.68
CA GLY A 206 -6.07 9.22 -6.61
C GLY A 206 -5.14 8.91 -5.43
N MET A 207 -4.14 9.74 -5.21
CA MET A 207 -3.19 9.62 -4.08
C MET A 207 -3.66 10.46 -2.90
N TYR A 208 -4.43 9.87 -2.00
CA TYR A 208 -4.84 10.55 -0.76
C TYR A 208 -3.63 11.02 0.08
N ASN A 209 -2.55 10.27 0.06
CA ASN A 209 -1.30 10.62 0.74
C ASN A 209 -0.58 11.83 0.13
N ALA A 210 -0.86 12.20 -1.12
CA ALA A 210 -0.26 13.37 -1.76
C ALA A 210 -0.94 14.70 -1.40
N ILE A 211 -2.12 14.66 -0.81
CA ILE A 211 -2.77 15.85 -0.27
C ILE A 211 -2.05 16.22 1.03
N ILE A 212 -1.32 17.33 1.03
CA ILE A 212 -0.53 17.79 2.18
C ILE A 212 -1.43 18.65 3.08
N PRO A 213 -1.64 18.27 4.37
CA PRO A 213 -2.41 19.12 5.28
C PRO A 213 -1.68 20.42 5.59
N ASP A 214 -2.42 21.51 5.69
CA ASP A 214 -1.89 22.85 5.94
C ASP A 214 -1.02 22.94 7.20
N GLU A 215 -1.33 22.17 8.23
CA GLU A 215 -0.57 22.12 9.48
C GLU A 215 0.89 21.72 9.26
N LEU A 216 1.15 20.85 8.27
CA LEU A 216 2.52 20.45 7.93
C LEU A 216 3.26 21.58 7.18
N LEU A 217 2.55 22.33 6.34
CA LEU A 217 3.11 23.49 5.63
C LEU A 217 3.43 24.62 6.61
N PHE A 218 2.52 24.94 7.53
CA PHE A 218 2.73 25.98 8.55
C PHE A 218 3.97 25.71 9.42
N GLN A 219 4.30 24.45 9.70
CA GLN A 219 5.53 24.09 10.42
C GLN A 219 6.81 24.47 9.67
N THR A 220 6.75 24.58 8.34
CA THR A 220 7.89 25.02 7.51
C THR A 220 8.01 26.54 7.41
N GLY A 221 6.97 27.27 7.81
CA GLY A 221 6.88 28.74 7.70
C GLY A 221 6.35 29.24 6.37
N VAL A 222 5.65 28.37 5.64
CA VAL A 222 4.95 28.70 4.38
C VAL A 222 3.47 28.90 4.65
#